data_c5de872869f279d7633983bc55736bd9
#
_entry.id   c5de872869f279d7633983bc55736bd9
#
_cell.length_a   1.000
_cell.length_b   1.000
_cell.length_c   1.000
_cell.angle_alpha   90.00
_cell.angle_beta   90.00
_cell.angle_gamma   90.00
#
_symmetry.space_group_name_H-M   'P 1'
#
loop_
_entity.id
_entity.type
_entity.pdbx_description
1 polymer ?
#
loop_
_entity_poly.entity_id
_entity_poly.type
_entity_poly.pdbx_seq_one_letter_code
_entity_poly.pdbx_strand_id
1 'polypeptide(L)'
;QRVHRGLGLLGNAMKRILIMGLPGAGKTTLANELRKLLPGAVVWLNADDVRRKFNDWDFSHDGRIRQSMRMRELADRSDADYVICDFVAPLPEMRNNFKPDWTVWVDTIEQGRFEDTNKAFVAPTVYDFRVTEQNAEKWADFIAEHILENRRRPTFDWKKETVQMLGRWQPWHAGHRALFERALAK
;
A
#
# COMPACT_ATOMS: atom_id res chain seq x y z
N GLN A 1 -10.28 -39.80 -0.62
CA GLN A 1 -9.70 -39.19 -1.84
C GLN A 1 -8.86 -37.96 -1.41
N ARG A 2 -7.54 -38.11 -1.47
CA ARG A 2 -6.59 -37.02 -1.19
C ARG A 2 -6.60 -36.09 -2.41
N VAL A 3 -7.11 -34.88 -2.24
CA VAL A 3 -6.96 -33.80 -3.22
C VAL A 3 -5.49 -33.35 -3.21
N HIS A 4 -4.82 -33.51 -4.33
CA HIS A 4 -3.46 -33.02 -4.56
C HIS A 4 -3.45 -31.49 -4.39
N ARG A 5 -2.84 -31.01 -3.30
CA ARG A 5 -2.37 -29.61 -3.23
C ARG A 5 -1.20 -29.49 -4.21
N GLY A 6 -1.41 -28.77 -5.30
CA GLY A 6 -0.36 -28.42 -6.23
C GLY A 6 0.81 -27.76 -5.49
N LEU A 7 2.03 -28.10 -5.93
CA LEU A 7 3.28 -27.49 -5.47
C LEU A 7 3.18 -25.95 -5.65
N GLY A 8 2.86 -25.24 -4.55
CA GLY A 8 2.97 -23.81 -4.49
C GLY A 8 4.44 -23.42 -4.56
N LEU A 9 4.79 -22.70 -5.58
CA LEU A 9 6.02 -21.90 -5.68
C LEU A 9 6.25 -21.19 -4.35
N LEU A 10 7.50 -21.22 -3.85
CA LEU A 10 8.03 -20.62 -2.63
C LEU A 10 7.15 -19.49 -2.08
N GLY A 11 6.48 -19.73 -0.95
CA GLY A 11 5.48 -18.86 -0.37
C GLY A 11 5.98 -17.43 -0.19
N ASN A 12 5.58 -16.56 -1.08
CA ASN A 12 5.75 -15.13 -0.88
C ASN A 12 4.89 -14.72 0.33
N ALA A 13 5.51 -14.11 1.32
CA ALA A 13 4.78 -13.53 2.44
C ALA A 13 3.67 -12.59 1.93
N MET A 14 2.48 -12.68 2.54
CA MET A 14 1.35 -11.80 2.28
C MET A 14 1.78 -10.34 2.24
N LYS A 15 1.28 -9.56 1.30
CA LYS A 15 1.57 -8.14 1.10
C LYS A 15 0.40 -7.25 1.51
N ARG A 16 0.67 -6.26 2.36
CA ARG A 16 -0.31 -5.28 2.84
C ARG A 16 -0.22 -4.00 2.03
N ILE A 17 -1.34 -3.59 1.47
CA ILE A 17 -1.47 -2.33 0.72
C ILE A 17 -2.39 -1.41 1.51
N LEU A 18 -1.86 -0.28 1.96
CA LEU A 18 -2.64 0.77 2.61
C LEU A 18 -3.07 1.78 1.54
N ILE A 19 -4.39 1.96 1.37
CA ILE A 19 -4.95 3.07 0.60
C ILE A 19 -5.52 4.08 1.59
N MET A 20 -4.87 5.24 1.72
CA MET A 20 -5.18 6.26 2.71
C MET A 20 -5.54 7.60 2.07
N GLY A 21 -6.16 8.48 2.84
CA GLY A 21 -6.55 9.82 2.38
C GLY A 21 -7.87 10.26 3.01
N LEU A 22 -8.27 11.50 2.77
CA LEU A 22 -9.48 12.10 3.36
C LEU A 22 -10.77 11.37 2.97
N PRO A 23 -11.84 11.46 3.79
CA PRO A 23 -13.14 10.93 3.44
C PRO A 23 -13.69 11.58 2.17
N GLY A 24 -14.05 10.77 1.18
CA GLY A 24 -14.51 11.25 -0.13
C GLY A 24 -13.43 11.37 -1.20
N ALA A 25 -12.16 11.14 -0.88
CA ALA A 25 -11.06 11.21 -1.86
C ALA A 25 -11.06 10.11 -2.94
N GLY A 26 -11.88 9.06 -2.82
CA GLY A 26 -11.96 7.98 -3.82
C GLY A 26 -11.21 6.70 -3.47
N LYS A 27 -10.80 6.52 -2.21
CA LYS A 27 -10.07 5.32 -1.74
C LYS A 27 -10.76 4.01 -2.06
N THR A 28 -12.04 3.92 -1.77
CA THR A 28 -12.88 2.73 -1.97
C THR A 28 -12.98 2.34 -3.44
N THR A 29 -13.14 3.34 -4.32
CA THR A 29 -13.17 3.13 -5.76
C THR A 29 -11.83 2.60 -6.26
N LEU A 30 -10.72 3.22 -5.84
CA LEU A 30 -9.39 2.77 -6.18
C LEU A 30 -9.11 1.35 -5.66
N ALA A 31 -9.49 1.04 -4.41
CA ALA A 31 -9.33 -0.29 -3.84
C ALA A 31 -10.09 -1.35 -4.66
N ASN A 32 -11.31 -1.02 -5.09
CA ASN A 32 -12.13 -1.91 -5.91
C ASN A 32 -11.50 -2.19 -7.29
N GLU A 33 -10.90 -1.20 -7.94
CA GLU A 33 -10.22 -1.41 -9.22
C GLU A 33 -8.90 -2.17 -9.01
N LEU A 34 -8.09 -1.78 -8.04
CA LEU A 34 -6.80 -2.41 -7.78
C LEU A 34 -6.92 -3.92 -7.46
N ARG A 35 -7.94 -4.33 -6.69
CA ARG A 35 -8.13 -5.75 -6.35
C ARG A 35 -8.39 -6.65 -7.56
N LYS A 36 -8.90 -6.11 -8.65
CA LYS A 36 -9.19 -6.86 -9.89
C LYS A 36 -7.92 -7.17 -10.68
N LEU A 37 -6.87 -6.39 -10.48
CA LEU A 37 -5.62 -6.43 -11.24
C LEU A 37 -4.52 -7.23 -10.55
N LEU A 38 -4.60 -7.39 -9.23
CA LEU A 38 -3.61 -8.15 -8.49
C LEU A 38 -3.86 -9.66 -8.63
N PRO A 39 -2.81 -10.47 -8.92
CA PRO A 39 -2.94 -11.90 -9.09
C PRO A 39 -3.04 -12.65 -7.76
N GLY A 40 -3.61 -13.85 -7.83
CA GLY A 40 -3.75 -14.73 -6.66
C GLY A 40 -4.92 -14.35 -5.76
N ALA A 41 -4.82 -14.69 -4.48
CA ALA A 41 -5.86 -14.40 -3.51
C ALA A 41 -5.72 -12.96 -3.01
N VAL A 42 -6.75 -12.14 -3.21
CA VAL A 42 -6.80 -10.75 -2.77
C VAL A 42 -7.96 -10.54 -1.81
N VAL A 43 -7.66 -10.08 -0.61
CA VAL A 43 -8.65 -9.66 0.39
C VAL A 43 -8.69 -8.13 0.44
N TRP A 44 -9.89 -7.59 0.48
CA TRP A 44 -10.11 -6.16 0.67
C TRP A 44 -10.85 -5.90 1.98
N LEU A 45 -10.25 -5.09 2.84
CA LEU A 45 -10.78 -4.66 4.12
C LEU A 45 -11.09 -3.16 4.05
N ASN A 46 -12.37 -2.82 3.98
CA ASN A 46 -12.85 -1.44 4.11
C ASN A 46 -13.03 -1.10 5.59
N ALA A 47 -12.50 0.04 6.04
CA ALA A 47 -12.52 0.41 7.45
C ALA A 47 -13.93 0.66 8.01
N ASP A 48 -14.84 1.19 7.20
CA ASP A 48 -16.22 1.44 7.65
C ASP A 48 -16.98 0.12 7.83
N ASP A 49 -16.75 -0.87 6.96
CA ASP A 49 -17.30 -2.22 7.11
C ASP A 49 -16.74 -2.92 8.35
N VAL A 50 -15.45 -2.75 8.59
CA VAL A 50 -14.80 -3.28 9.80
C VAL A 50 -15.37 -2.63 11.05
N ARG A 51 -15.55 -1.28 11.07
CA ARG A 51 -16.18 -0.57 12.19
C ARG A 51 -17.61 -1.07 12.42
N ARG A 52 -18.38 -1.26 11.35
CA ARG A 52 -19.75 -1.80 11.43
C ARG A 52 -19.76 -3.21 12.04
N LYS A 53 -18.88 -4.07 11.58
CA LYS A 53 -18.77 -5.46 12.09
C LYS A 53 -18.45 -5.51 13.59
N PHE A 54 -17.64 -4.59 14.09
CA PHE A 54 -17.25 -4.53 15.49
C PHE A 54 -18.11 -3.56 16.33
N ASN A 55 -19.09 -2.90 15.70
CA ASN A 55 -19.92 -1.86 16.30
C ASN A 55 -19.09 -0.79 17.05
N ASP A 56 -17.98 -0.36 16.45
CA ASP A 56 -17.02 0.57 17.05
C ASP A 56 -16.90 1.84 16.20
N TRP A 57 -17.66 2.85 16.54
CA TRP A 57 -17.73 4.16 15.90
C TRP A 57 -17.01 5.24 16.73
N ASP A 58 -16.05 4.83 17.56
CA ASP A 58 -15.21 5.76 18.29
C ASP A 58 -14.16 6.39 17.37
N PHE A 59 -14.25 7.70 17.17
CA PHE A 59 -13.34 8.51 16.35
C PHE A 59 -12.38 9.35 17.21
N SER A 60 -12.34 9.12 18.53
CA SER A 60 -11.29 9.66 19.39
C SER A 60 -9.90 9.22 18.94
N HIS A 61 -8.85 9.82 19.44
CA HIS A 61 -7.48 9.39 19.20
C HIS A 61 -7.32 7.88 19.44
N ASP A 62 -7.70 7.40 20.61
CA ASP A 62 -7.56 5.99 20.99
C ASP A 62 -8.43 5.06 20.12
N GLY A 63 -9.64 5.48 19.79
CA GLY A 63 -10.51 4.74 18.86
C GLY A 63 -9.92 4.63 17.46
N ARG A 64 -9.24 5.65 16.98
CA ARG A 64 -8.53 5.63 15.69
C ARG A 64 -7.31 4.70 15.74
N ILE A 65 -6.53 4.73 16.81
CA ILE A 65 -5.39 3.82 17.02
C ILE A 65 -5.87 2.37 17.10
N ARG A 66 -6.89 2.10 17.93
CA ARG A 66 -7.50 0.77 18.04
C ARG A 66 -7.97 0.22 16.69
N GLN A 67 -8.58 1.08 15.85
CA GLN A 67 -9.01 0.68 14.51
C GLN A 67 -7.82 0.31 13.61
N SER A 68 -6.71 1.04 13.64
CA SER A 68 -5.53 0.71 12.83
C SER A 68 -4.91 -0.64 13.22
N MET A 69 -4.87 -0.93 14.53
CA MET A 69 -4.41 -2.23 15.04
C MET A 69 -5.34 -3.37 14.61
N ARG A 70 -6.66 -3.14 14.67
CA ARG A 70 -7.67 -4.10 14.21
C ARG A 70 -7.54 -4.41 12.72
N MET A 71 -7.36 -3.37 11.90
CA MET A 71 -7.15 -3.53 10.46
C MET A 71 -5.90 -4.38 10.17
N ARG A 72 -4.82 -4.15 10.92
CA ARG A 72 -3.61 -4.94 10.83
C ARG A 72 -3.84 -6.39 11.24
N GLU A 73 -4.48 -6.62 12.37
CA GLU A 73 -4.74 -7.97 12.89
C GLU A 73 -5.61 -8.79 11.91
N LEU A 74 -6.62 -8.17 11.30
CA LEU A 74 -7.44 -8.81 10.28
C LEU A 74 -6.63 -9.13 9.03
N ALA A 75 -5.72 -8.25 8.63
CA ALA A 75 -4.82 -8.50 7.52
C ALA A 75 -3.85 -9.65 7.84
N ASP A 76 -3.24 -9.67 9.03
CA ASP A 76 -2.27 -10.69 9.46
C ASP A 76 -2.90 -12.10 9.57
N ARG A 77 -4.21 -12.18 9.80
CA ARG A 77 -4.98 -13.46 9.83
C ARG A 77 -5.43 -13.94 8.46
N SER A 78 -5.16 -13.20 7.42
CA SER A 78 -5.58 -13.54 6.06
C SER A 78 -4.57 -14.50 5.40
N ASP A 79 -5.08 -15.55 4.73
CA ASP A 79 -4.28 -16.44 3.89
C ASP A 79 -4.13 -15.93 2.45
N ALA A 80 -4.38 -14.63 2.21
CA ALA A 80 -4.29 -14.01 0.91
C ALA A 80 -2.84 -13.70 0.50
N ASP A 81 -2.60 -13.56 -0.80
CA ASP A 81 -1.34 -13.05 -1.33
C ASP A 81 -1.22 -11.54 -1.13
N TYR A 82 -2.36 -10.83 -1.21
CA TYR A 82 -2.48 -9.39 -0.98
C TYR A 82 -3.66 -9.07 -0.09
N VAL A 83 -3.46 -8.12 0.82
CA VAL A 83 -4.54 -7.52 1.60
C VAL A 83 -4.54 -6.02 1.34
N ILE A 84 -5.60 -5.52 0.71
CA ILE A 84 -5.84 -4.11 0.50
C ILE A 84 -6.67 -3.59 1.68
N CYS A 85 -6.17 -2.57 2.37
CA CYS A 85 -6.90 -1.89 3.44
C CYS A 85 -7.11 -0.43 3.05
N ASP A 86 -8.37 0.00 2.93
CA ASP A 86 -8.72 1.39 2.71
C ASP A 86 -9.30 2.03 3.97
N PHE A 87 -8.58 3.00 4.50
CA PHE A 87 -9.02 3.82 5.63
C PHE A 87 -8.32 5.18 5.63
N VAL A 88 -8.88 6.14 6.34
CA VAL A 88 -8.37 7.51 6.35
C VAL A 88 -6.93 7.58 6.84
N ALA A 89 -6.58 6.82 7.88
CA ALA A 89 -5.26 6.79 8.53
C ALA A 89 -4.68 8.21 8.77
N PRO A 90 -5.44 9.11 9.47
CA PRO A 90 -5.06 10.51 9.56
C PRO A 90 -3.76 10.74 10.32
N LEU A 91 -3.43 9.86 11.28
CA LEU A 91 -2.27 10.01 12.14
C LEU A 91 -1.09 9.15 11.64
N PRO A 92 0.15 9.66 11.72
CA PRO A 92 1.35 8.87 11.38
C PRO A 92 1.46 7.56 12.18
N GLU A 93 1.07 7.58 13.46
CA GLU A 93 1.06 6.41 14.33
C GLU A 93 0.17 5.28 13.78
N MET A 94 -0.99 5.59 13.21
CA MET A 94 -1.88 4.60 12.61
C MET A 94 -1.22 3.87 11.44
N ARG A 95 -0.48 4.59 10.61
CA ARG A 95 0.27 4.04 9.47
C ARG A 95 1.41 3.16 9.95
N ASN A 96 2.14 3.63 10.97
CA ASN A 96 3.22 2.86 11.59
C ASN A 96 2.70 1.58 12.26
N ASN A 97 1.55 1.63 12.92
CA ASN A 97 0.91 0.47 13.53
C ASN A 97 0.43 -0.55 12.49
N PHE A 98 -0.09 -0.07 11.37
CA PHE A 98 -0.56 -0.94 10.28
C PHE A 98 0.59 -1.65 9.56
N LYS A 99 1.76 -1.03 9.44
CA LYS A 99 2.98 -1.54 8.77
C LYS A 99 2.70 -2.02 7.34
N PRO A 100 2.30 -1.14 6.42
CA PRO A 100 2.07 -1.51 5.03
C PRO A 100 3.37 -1.88 4.32
N ASP A 101 3.29 -2.79 3.35
CA ASP A 101 4.35 -2.99 2.34
C ASP A 101 4.30 -1.91 1.26
N TRP A 102 3.08 -1.38 1.00
CA TRP A 102 2.83 -0.31 0.04
C TRP A 102 1.84 0.69 0.61
N THR A 103 2.18 1.97 0.50
CA THR A 103 1.31 3.08 0.91
C THR A 103 0.87 3.87 -0.31
N VAL A 104 -0.44 3.91 -0.53
CA VAL A 104 -1.10 4.71 -1.57
C VAL A 104 -1.81 5.88 -0.90
N TRP A 105 -1.32 7.07 -1.10
CA TRP A 105 -1.97 8.28 -0.61
C TRP A 105 -2.90 8.86 -1.68
N VAL A 106 -4.20 8.82 -1.43
CA VAL A 106 -5.23 9.42 -2.30
C VAL A 106 -5.44 10.87 -1.88
N ASP A 107 -4.82 11.77 -2.63
CA ASP A 107 -4.72 13.22 -2.41
C ASP A 107 -5.46 13.99 -3.52
N THR A 108 -6.72 13.62 -3.73
CA THR A 108 -7.57 14.18 -4.80
C THR A 108 -8.47 15.31 -4.34
N ILE A 109 -8.51 15.59 -3.02
CA ILE A 109 -9.32 16.64 -2.41
C ILE A 109 -8.54 17.31 -1.28
N GLU A 110 -8.74 18.62 -1.11
CA GLU A 110 -8.09 19.40 -0.04
C GLU A 110 -8.81 19.24 1.30
N GLN A 111 -10.11 19.03 1.29
CA GLN A 111 -10.94 18.89 2.49
C GLN A 111 -11.95 17.76 2.34
N GLY A 112 -12.02 16.91 3.33
CA GLY A 112 -13.04 15.87 3.45
C GLY A 112 -14.32 16.40 4.12
N ARG A 113 -15.34 15.55 4.20
CA ARG A 113 -16.67 15.89 4.74
C ARG A 113 -16.73 16.14 6.25
N PHE A 114 -15.69 15.74 7.01
CA PHE A 114 -15.68 15.80 8.46
C PHE A 114 -14.54 16.69 8.94
N GLU A 115 -14.91 17.80 9.60
CA GLU A 115 -13.95 18.82 10.05
C GLU A 115 -12.94 18.29 11.09
N ASP A 116 -13.38 17.45 12.01
CA ASP A 116 -12.53 16.81 13.02
C ASP A 116 -11.45 15.91 12.36
N THR A 117 -11.82 15.24 11.29
CA THR A 117 -10.90 14.40 10.52
C THR A 117 -9.93 15.26 9.70
N ASN A 118 -10.40 16.36 9.11
CA ASN A 118 -9.54 17.32 8.41
C ASN A 118 -8.47 17.90 9.34
N LYS A 119 -8.87 18.28 10.56
CA LYS A 119 -7.95 18.80 11.60
C LYS A 119 -6.95 17.76 12.09
N ALA A 120 -7.36 16.50 12.18
CA ALA A 120 -6.51 15.41 12.63
C ALA A 120 -5.58 14.87 11.52
N PHE A 121 -5.85 15.17 10.24
CA PHE A 121 -5.12 14.61 9.13
C PHE A 121 -3.74 15.23 8.97
N VAL A 122 -2.71 14.43 9.20
CA VAL A 122 -1.32 14.78 8.92
C VAL A 122 -0.93 14.14 7.59
N ALA A 123 -0.59 14.94 6.58
CA ALA A 123 -0.14 14.44 5.29
C ALA A 123 1.06 13.49 5.45
N PRO A 124 1.11 12.36 4.74
CA PRO A 124 2.24 11.45 4.84
C PRO A 124 3.50 12.06 4.22
N THR A 125 4.62 11.92 4.89
CA THR A 125 5.95 12.29 4.36
C THR A 125 6.60 11.14 3.59
N VAL A 126 6.13 9.90 3.81
CA VAL A 126 6.59 8.68 3.14
C VAL A 126 5.38 7.96 2.56
N TYR A 127 5.41 7.71 1.29
CA TYR A 127 4.41 6.96 0.52
C TYR A 127 5.06 6.39 -0.75
N ASP A 128 4.48 5.34 -1.30
CA ASP A 128 4.94 4.75 -2.56
C ASP A 128 4.22 5.40 -3.75
N PHE A 129 2.93 5.73 -3.59
CA PHE A 129 2.12 6.37 -4.63
C PHE A 129 1.32 7.53 -4.06
N ARG A 130 1.25 8.64 -4.83
CA ARG A 130 0.38 9.78 -4.55
C ARG A 130 -0.60 9.96 -5.70
N VAL A 131 -1.86 9.69 -5.43
CA VAL A 131 -2.96 9.79 -6.40
C VAL A 131 -3.55 11.19 -6.32
N THR A 132 -3.37 11.99 -7.36
CA THR A 132 -3.74 13.43 -7.37
C THR A 132 -4.96 13.75 -8.23
N GLU A 133 -5.50 12.77 -8.96
CA GLU A 133 -6.68 12.93 -9.80
C GLU A 133 -7.66 11.76 -9.61
N GLN A 134 -8.95 12.03 -9.77
CA GLN A 134 -9.99 11.02 -9.65
C GLN A 134 -10.11 10.17 -10.93
N ASN A 135 -9.14 9.32 -11.18
CA ASN A 135 -9.15 8.33 -12.25
C ASN A 135 -8.69 6.98 -11.69
N ALA A 136 -9.60 6.28 -11.03
CA ALA A 136 -9.28 5.06 -10.28
C ALA A 136 -8.75 3.93 -11.18
N GLU A 137 -9.27 3.78 -12.39
CA GLU A 137 -8.81 2.73 -13.33
C GLU A 137 -7.34 2.94 -13.72
N LYS A 138 -7.02 4.14 -14.22
CA LYS A 138 -5.66 4.50 -14.62
C LYS A 138 -4.65 4.34 -13.47
N TRP A 139 -5.03 4.79 -12.27
CA TRP A 139 -4.17 4.66 -11.10
C TRP A 139 -4.04 3.23 -10.62
N ALA A 140 -5.10 2.44 -10.69
CA ALA A 140 -5.06 1.02 -10.33
C ALA A 140 -4.13 0.24 -11.27
N ASP A 141 -4.19 0.48 -12.59
CA ASP A 141 -3.28 -0.11 -13.56
C ASP A 141 -1.82 0.23 -13.26
N PHE A 142 -1.51 1.52 -13.06
CA PHE A 142 -0.18 1.99 -12.73
C PHE A 142 0.38 1.37 -11.43
N ILE A 143 -0.44 1.35 -10.38
CA ILE A 143 -0.05 0.79 -9.07
C ILE A 143 0.16 -0.72 -9.18
N ALA A 144 -0.76 -1.44 -9.84
CA ALA A 144 -0.65 -2.89 -10.03
C ALA A 144 0.60 -3.27 -10.81
N GLU A 145 0.87 -2.60 -11.93
CA GLU A 145 2.07 -2.82 -12.73
C GLU A 145 3.34 -2.65 -11.88
N HIS A 146 3.43 -1.56 -11.13
CA HIS A 146 4.58 -1.28 -10.29
C HIS A 146 4.77 -2.31 -9.16
N ILE A 147 3.70 -2.73 -8.50
CA ILE A 147 3.74 -3.78 -7.46
C ILE A 147 4.22 -5.10 -8.06
N LEU A 148 3.75 -5.47 -9.25
CA LEU A 148 4.10 -6.72 -9.93
C LEU A 148 5.53 -6.72 -10.45
N GLU A 149 6.02 -5.60 -10.96
CA GLU A 149 7.41 -5.44 -11.38
C GLU A 149 8.38 -5.57 -10.20
N ASN A 150 8.06 -4.98 -9.04
CA ASN A 150 8.89 -5.11 -7.85
C ASN A 150 8.89 -6.54 -7.28
N ARG A 151 7.84 -7.34 -7.51
CA ARG A 151 7.86 -8.78 -7.23
C ARG A 151 8.85 -9.58 -8.08
N ARG A 152 9.10 -9.12 -9.29
CA ARG A 152 10.02 -9.79 -10.25
C ARG A 152 11.48 -9.41 -10.02
N ARG A 153 11.76 -8.38 -9.22
CA ARG A 153 13.15 -8.04 -8.89
C ARG A 153 13.73 -9.16 -8.03
N PRO A 154 14.84 -9.77 -8.45
CA PRO A 154 15.52 -10.76 -7.61
C PRO A 154 15.87 -10.10 -6.27
N THR A 155 15.66 -10.84 -5.19
CA THR A 155 16.13 -10.41 -3.86
C THR A 155 17.62 -10.09 -3.95
N PHE A 156 18.00 -8.91 -3.48
CA PHE A 156 19.38 -8.48 -3.48
C PHE A 156 20.25 -9.53 -2.74
N ASP A 157 21.14 -10.17 -3.47
CA ASP A 157 22.09 -11.13 -2.92
C ASP A 157 23.39 -10.40 -2.58
N TRP A 158 23.55 -10.01 -1.32
CA TRP A 158 24.74 -9.31 -0.83
C TRP A 158 26.04 -10.12 -0.94
N LYS A 159 25.97 -11.42 -1.24
CA LYS A 159 27.11 -12.30 -1.46
C LYS A 159 27.63 -12.26 -2.90
N LYS A 160 26.87 -11.67 -3.82
CA LYS A 160 27.30 -11.46 -5.20
C LYS A 160 27.96 -10.10 -5.36
N GLU A 161 28.89 -10.01 -6.28
CA GLU A 161 29.48 -8.72 -6.65
C GLU A 161 28.37 -7.73 -7.03
N THR A 162 28.39 -6.57 -6.41
CA THR A 162 27.37 -5.54 -6.60
C THR A 162 28.00 -4.17 -6.72
N VAL A 163 27.38 -3.33 -7.56
CA VAL A 163 27.74 -1.91 -7.63
C VAL A 163 26.77 -1.13 -6.74
N GLN A 164 27.28 -0.52 -5.69
CA GLN A 164 26.52 0.38 -4.84
C GLN A 164 26.65 1.81 -5.36
N MET A 165 25.50 2.46 -5.61
CA MET A 165 25.46 3.88 -5.96
C MET A 165 24.77 4.63 -4.82
N LEU A 166 25.56 5.40 -4.07
CA LEU A 166 25.08 6.24 -2.98
C LEU A 166 24.64 7.60 -3.53
N GLY A 167 23.40 7.98 -3.27
CA GLY A 167 22.86 9.28 -3.67
C GLY A 167 21.36 9.44 -3.39
N ARG A 168 20.89 10.68 -3.39
CA ARG A 168 19.44 10.96 -3.47
C ARG A 168 18.99 10.74 -4.91
N TRP A 169 18.23 9.67 -5.14
CA TRP A 169 17.68 9.38 -6.46
C TRP A 169 16.38 10.16 -6.64
N GLN A 170 16.46 11.22 -7.42
CA GLN A 170 15.34 11.90 -8.04
C GLN A 170 14.86 11.04 -9.25
N PRO A 171 13.74 11.35 -9.93
CA PRO A 171 13.30 10.60 -11.09
C PRO A 171 14.45 10.29 -12.05
N TRP A 172 14.50 9.04 -12.52
CA TRP A 172 15.58 8.56 -13.38
C TRP A 172 15.70 9.39 -14.66
N HIS A 173 16.85 9.97 -14.91
CA HIS A 173 17.13 10.75 -16.11
C HIS A 173 18.44 10.30 -16.78
N ALA A 174 18.71 10.85 -17.99
CA ALA A 174 19.85 10.44 -18.82
C ALA A 174 21.21 10.47 -18.08
N GLY A 175 21.43 11.39 -17.16
CA GLY A 175 22.64 11.47 -16.35
C GLY A 175 22.81 10.30 -15.40
N HIS A 176 21.73 9.81 -14.79
CA HIS A 176 21.74 8.61 -13.93
C HIS A 176 22.07 7.37 -14.76
N ARG A 177 21.48 7.27 -15.97
CA ARG A 177 21.74 6.16 -16.89
C ARG A 177 23.21 6.10 -17.29
N ALA A 178 23.80 7.22 -17.70
CA ALA A 178 25.21 7.28 -18.10
C ALA A 178 26.16 6.90 -16.95
N LEU A 179 25.84 7.30 -15.71
CA LEU A 179 26.61 6.93 -14.53
C LEU A 179 26.53 5.43 -14.25
N PHE A 180 25.34 4.86 -14.38
CA PHE A 180 25.11 3.42 -14.19
C PHE A 180 25.82 2.58 -15.24
N GLU A 181 25.74 2.97 -16.51
CA GLU A 181 26.44 2.27 -17.62
C GLU A 181 27.96 2.29 -17.43
N ARG A 182 28.55 3.40 -16.96
CA ARG A 182 29.97 3.47 -16.62
C ARG A 182 30.36 2.58 -15.43
N ALA A 183 29.49 2.41 -14.46
CA ALA A 183 29.72 1.55 -13.31
C ALA A 183 29.70 0.08 -13.67
N LEU A 184 28.88 -0.32 -14.64
CA LEU A 184 28.80 -1.71 -15.15
C LEU A 184 29.93 -2.06 -16.12
N ALA A 185 30.62 -1.08 -16.70
CA ALA A 185 31.69 -1.29 -17.67
C ALA A 185 33.08 -1.51 -17.04
N LYS A 186 33.18 -1.51 -15.72
CA LYS A 186 34.40 -1.81 -14.94
C LYS A 186 34.36 -3.23 -14.40
#